data_2d6f08eacad2604dc64840e4adc74d01
#
_entry.id   2d6f08eacad2604dc64840e4adc74d01
#
_cell.length_a   1.000
_cell.length_b   1.000
_cell.length_c   1.000
_cell.angle_alpha   90.00
_cell.angle_beta   90.00
_cell.angle_gamma   90.00
#
_symmetry.space_group_name_H-M   'P 1'
#
loop_
_entity.id
_entity.type
_entity.pdbx_description
1 polymer ?
#
loop_
_entity_poly.entity_id
_entity_poly.type
_entity_poly.pdbx_seq_one_letter_code
_entity_poly.pdbx_strand_id
1 'polypeptide(L)'
;ILIVLLYRLGNAVPVPYVNTTALQYYFAQLQNTVLGLYNVMSGGAFSTATIFALSIQPYINASIIIQLLTIAIPALERMAKEEGEEGRKKIASITRYATVGIGLLMGFAYYMLMKNNGLLDPEAQNSVFAAIVVILTFTSGSALIMWLGEQITEFGIGNGISIILFSSIVSRLPRSIIQTISNVINGSLKWWAAVLVFLGALVLIILIVFVNDAERRLPVQYAKRVVGRKMYG
;
A
#
# COMPACT_ATOMS: atom_id res chain seq x y z
N ILE A 1 14.90 -7.37 6.22
CA ILE A 1 15.04 -6.45 7.37
C ILE A 1 15.68 -5.13 6.92
N LEU A 2 16.84 -5.14 6.26
CA LEU A 2 17.54 -3.92 5.83
C LEU A 2 16.68 -3.03 4.92
N ILE A 3 15.96 -3.62 3.97
CA ILE A 3 15.05 -2.89 3.06
C ILE A 3 13.90 -2.22 3.83
N VAL A 4 13.35 -2.89 4.84
CA VAL A 4 12.31 -2.31 5.71
C VAL A 4 12.86 -1.14 6.54
N LEU A 5 14.10 -1.22 6.98
CA LEU A 5 14.80 -0.09 7.64
C LEU A 5 14.98 1.09 6.68
N LEU A 6 15.42 0.86 5.45
CA LEU A 6 15.52 1.92 4.43
C LEU A 6 14.17 2.60 4.17
N TYR A 7 13.11 1.79 4.05
CA TYR A 7 11.75 2.32 3.95
C TYR A 7 11.37 3.20 5.15
N ARG A 8 11.74 2.81 6.37
CA ARG A 8 11.46 3.61 7.57
C ARG A 8 12.26 4.90 7.62
N LEU A 9 13.51 4.89 7.18
CA LEU A 9 14.33 6.10 7.07
C LEU A 9 13.74 7.10 6.07
N GLY A 10 13.28 6.64 4.92
CA GLY A 10 12.62 7.51 3.94
C GLY A 10 11.30 8.13 4.44
N ASN A 11 10.59 7.42 5.33
CA ASN A 11 9.41 7.98 5.99
C ASN A 11 9.73 9.10 7.01
N ALA A 12 10.99 9.31 7.37
CA ALA A 12 11.43 10.38 8.25
C ALA A 12 11.87 11.64 7.48
N VAL A 13 12.04 11.57 6.17
CA VAL A 13 12.54 12.68 5.34
C VAL A 13 11.36 13.46 4.75
N PRO A 14 11.07 14.69 5.22
CA PRO A 14 10.00 15.50 4.65
C PRO A 14 10.39 16.04 3.27
N VAL A 15 9.39 16.25 2.42
CA VAL A 15 9.56 16.91 1.12
C VAL A 15 9.76 18.40 1.34
N PRO A 16 10.69 19.06 0.60
CA PRO A 16 10.88 20.49 0.70
C PRO A 16 9.63 21.28 0.27
N TYR A 17 9.54 22.53 0.71
CA TYR A 17 8.44 23.45 0.39
C TYR A 17 7.07 23.12 0.99
N VAL A 18 6.98 22.18 1.93
CA VAL A 18 5.73 21.80 2.59
C VAL A 18 5.77 22.10 4.08
N ASN A 19 4.78 22.84 4.56
CA ASN A 19 4.60 23.09 5.99
C ASN A 19 4.03 21.83 6.68
N THR A 20 4.94 21.00 7.20
CA THR A 20 4.60 19.73 7.82
C THR A 20 3.71 19.88 9.06
N THR A 21 3.87 20.98 9.82
CA THR A 21 3.09 21.24 11.03
C THR A 21 1.64 21.57 10.70
N ALA A 22 1.42 22.47 9.74
CA ALA A 22 0.08 22.82 9.26
C ALA A 22 -0.62 21.59 8.64
N LEU A 23 0.14 20.78 7.89
CA LEU A 23 -0.36 19.57 7.26
C LEU A 23 -0.81 18.52 8.30
N GLN A 24 -0.01 18.28 9.34
CA GLN A 24 -0.39 17.38 10.44
C GLN A 24 -1.68 17.81 11.13
N TYR A 25 -1.82 19.11 11.39
CA TYR A 25 -3.03 19.67 12.00
C TYR A 25 -4.24 19.48 11.09
N TYR A 26 -4.11 19.75 9.80
CA TYR A 26 -5.16 19.53 8.81
C TYR A 26 -5.61 18.06 8.75
N PHE A 27 -4.66 17.12 8.70
CA PHE A 27 -4.98 15.68 8.69
C PHE A 27 -5.51 15.15 10.02
N ALA A 28 -5.21 15.80 11.14
CA ALA A 28 -5.82 15.45 12.43
C ALA A 28 -7.34 15.65 12.43
N GLN A 29 -7.85 16.60 11.66
CA GLN A 29 -9.29 16.82 11.51
C GLN A 29 -9.96 15.85 10.51
N LEU A 30 -9.19 15.27 9.60
CA LEU A 30 -9.68 14.39 8.53
C LEU A 30 -9.48 12.88 8.81
N GLN A 31 -9.24 12.49 10.06
CA GLN A 31 -8.96 11.10 10.44
C GLN A 31 -10.08 10.12 10.05
N ASN A 32 -11.34 10.58 10.06
CA ASN A 32 -12.51 9.77 9.74
C ASN A 32 -12.89 9.79 8.26
N THR A 33 -12.00 10.26 7.39
CA THR A 33 -12.20 10.32 5.94
C THR A 33 -11.32 9.32 5.22
N VAL A 34 -11.53 9.20 3.89
CA VAL A 34 -10.67 8.39 3.02
C VAL A 34 -9.20 8.80 3.12
N LEU A 35 -8.91 10.11 3.30
CA LEU A 35 -7.56 10.61 3.48
C LEU A 35 -6.92 10.11 4.79
N GLY A 36 -7.72 9.93 5.86
CA GLY A 36 -7.27 9.29 7.09
C GLY A 36 -6.85 7.83 6.86
N LEU A 37 -7.59 7.09 6.04
CA LEU A 37 -7.24 5.72 5.66
C LEU A 37 -5.90 5.68 4.90
N TYR A 38 -5.71 6.57 3.90
CA TYR A 38 -4.43 6.71 3.20
C TYR A 38 -3.27 6.98 4.17
N ASN A 39 -3.48 7.84 5.15
CA ASN A 39 -2.48 8.15 6.17
C ASN A 39 -2.11 6.93 7.04
N VAL A 40 -3.09 6.06 7.34
CA VAL A 40 -2.82 4.80 8.05
C VAL A 40 -2.00 3.86 7.18
N MET A 41 -2.36 3.66 5.92
CA MET A 41 -1.67 2.77 4.98
C MET A 41 -0.24 3.22 4.68
N SER A 42 0.02 4.53 4.65
CA SER A 42 1.36 5.09 4.48
C SER A 42 2.21 5.08 5.76
N GLY A 43 1.67 4.59 6.89
CA GLY A 43 2.36 4.63 8.18
C GLY A 43 2.56 6.03 8.75
N GLY A 44 1.75 7.02 8.32
CA GLY A 44 1.83 8.42 8.71
C GLY A 44 2.63 9.32 7.76
N ALA A 45 3.28 8.75 6.76
CA ALA A 45 4.05 9.48 5.76
C ALA A 45 3.21 10.51 4.99
N PHE A 46 1.92 10.20 4.77
CA PHE A 46 0.99 11.08 4.09
C PHE A 46 0.71 12.37 4.87
N SER A 47 0.46 12.29 6.18
CA SER A 47 0.22 13.47 7.02
C SER A 47 1.46 14.32 7.31
N THR A 48 2.64 13.82 7.03
CA THR A 48 3.91 14.52 7.20
C THR A 48 4.57 14.92 5.89
N ALA A 49 3.91 14.63 4.76
CA ALA A 49 4.42 14.85 3.41
C ALA A 49 5.88 14.42 3.25
N THR A 50 6.20 13.21 3.65
CA THR A 50 7.54 12.66 3.45
C THR A 50 7.72 12.17 2.00
N ILE A 51 8.95 11.86 1.61
CA ILE A 51 9.26 11.32 0.28
C ILE A 51 8.37 10.13 -0.06
N PHE A 52 8.00 9.33 0.94
CA PHE A 52 7.14 8.15 0.80
C PHE A 52 5.65 8.40 1.11
N ALA A 53 5.19 9.65 1.00
CA ALA A 53 3.80 10.01 1.30
C ALA A 53 2.77 9.22 0.47
N LEU A 54 3.02 9.01 -0.82
CA LEU A 54 2.15 8.20 -1.67
C LEU A 54 2.24 6.70 -1.37
N SER A 55 3.23 6.27 -0.57
CA SER A 55 3.44 4.86 -0.24
C SER A 55 3.48 3.98 -1.51
N ILE A 56 2.95 2.78 -1.46
CA ILE A 56 2.88 1.83 -2.56
C ILE A 56 1.57 1.94 -3.37
N GLN A 57 0.70 2.91 -3.04
CA GLN A 57 -0.62 3.06 -3.65
C GLN A 57 -0.59 3.17 -5.18
N PRO A 58 0.29 3.99 -5.81
CA PRO A 58 0.36 4.06 -7.26
C PRO A 58 0.61 2.71 -7.92
N TYR A 59 1.43 1.85 -7.29
CA TYR A 59 1.72 0.52 -7.79
C TYR A 59 0.53 -0.43 -7.63
N ILE A 60 -0.17 -0.41 -6.49
CA ILE A 60 -1.36 -1.23 -6.27
C ILE A 60 -2.42 -0.89 -7.32
N ASN A 61 -2.68 0.39 -7.53
CA ASN A 61 -3.64 0.87 -8.51
C ASN A 61 -3.22 0.45 -9.93
N ALA A 62 -1.96 0.63 -10.30
CA ALA A 62 -1.42 0.20 -11.59
C ALA A 62 -1.56 -1.30 -11.80
N SER A 63 -1.21 -2.09 -10.80
CA SER A 63 -1.30 -3.56 -10.85
C SER A 63 -2.73 -4.04 -11.07
N ILE A 64 -3.71 -3.48 -10.35
CA ILE A 64 -5.12 -3.81 -10.53
C ILE A 64 -5.60 -3.42 -11.92
N ILE A 65 -5.27 -2.21 -12.39
CA ILE A 65 -5.66 -1.74 -13.73
C ILE A 65 -5.07 -2.66 -14.80
N ILE A 66 -3.78 -2.98 -14.74
CA ILE A 66 -3.15 -3.86 -15.72
C ILE A 66 -3.72 -5.28 -15.67
N GLN A 67 -4.01 -5.82 -14.47
CA GLN A 67 -4.69 -7.12 -14.35
C GLN A 67 -6.06 -7.13 -15.04
N LEU A 68 -6.86 -6.09 -14.87
CA LEU A 68 -8.15 -5.96 -15.54
C LEU A 68 -7.99 -5.81 -17.05
N LEU A 69 -6.99 -5.04 -17.50
CA LEU A 69 -6.69 -4.86 -18.92
C LEU A 69 -6.17 -6.16 -19.57
N THR A 70 -5.49 -7.03 -18.85
CA THR A 70 -5.08 -8.35 -19.38
C THR A 70 -6.26 -9.27 -19.66
N ILE A 71 -7.42 -9.02 -19.06
CA ILE A 71 -8.65 -9.77 -19.36
C ILE A 71 -9.41 -9.09 -20.53
N ALA A 72 -9.38 -7.76 -20.59
CA ALA A 72 -10.15 -6.98 -21.55
C ALA A 72 -9.49 -6.86 -22.93
N ILE A 73 -8.14 -6.86 -22.97
CA ILE A 73 -7.37 -6.66 -24.21
C ILE A 73 -6.72 -7.97 -24.67
N PRO A 74 -7.14 -8.54 -25.83
CA PRO A 74 -6.62 -9.85 -26.30
C PRO A 74 -5.10 -9.90 -26.48
N ALA A 75 -4.46 -8.76 -26.81
CA ALA A 75 -3.01 -8.70 -26.94
C ALA A 75 -2.30 -8.90 -25.60
N LEU A 76 -2.83 -8.31 -24.51
CA LEU A 76 -2.28 -8.49 -23.16
C LEU A 76 -2.62 -9.88 -22.58
N GLU A 77 -3.79 -10.42 -22.94
CA GLU A 77 -4.18 -11.78 -22.57
C GLU A 77 -3.22 -12.82 -23.15
N ARG A 78 -2.84 -12.68 -24.43
CA ARG A 78 -1.84 -13.54 -25.08
C ARG A 78 -0.49 -13.48 -24.38
N MET A 79 -0.01 -12.26 -24.07
CA MET A 79 1.24 -12.08 -23.31
C MET A 79 1.17 -12.77 -21.95
N ALA A 80 0.00 -12.71 -21.26
CA ALA A 80 -0.16 -13.31 -19.94
C ALA A 80 -0.19 -14.84 -19.96
N LYS A 81 -0.82 -15.44 -21.00
CA LYS A 81 -1.10 -16.87 -21.07
C LYS A 81 -0.17 -17.67 -21.98
N GLU A 82 0.22 -17.09 -23.13
CA GLU A 82 0.92 -17.81 -24.19
C GLU A 82 2.45 -17.61 -24.14
N GLU A 83 2.94 -16.42 -23.73
CA GLU A 83 4.38 -16.10 -23.74
C GLU A 83 5.13 -16.55 -22.48
N GLY A 84 4.48 -17.24 -21.52
CA GLY A 84 5.11 -17.80 -20.33
C GLY A 84 5.84 -16.76 -19.47
N GLU A 85 7.14 -16.99 -19.15
CA GLU A 85 7.92 -16.07 -18.32
C GLU A 85 8.25 -14.74 -18.98
N GLU A 86 8.46 -14.73 -20.31
CA GLU A 86 8.73 -13.49 -21.04
C GLU A 86 7.53 -12.56 -21.03
N GLY A 87 6.34 -13.10 -21.23
CA GLY A 87 5.11 -12.32 -21.17
C GLY A 87 4.87 -11.71 -19.80
N ARG A 88 5.12 -12.49 -18.73
CA ARG A 88 5.04 -11.96 -17.35
C ARG A 88 6.01 -10.82 -17.10
N LYS A 89 7.25 -10.90 -17.60
CA LYS A 89 8.24 -9.82 -17.51
C LYS A 89 7.80 -8.57 -18.26
N LYS A 90 7.20 -8.71 -19.44
CA LYS A 90 6.65 -7.58 -20.22
C LYS A 90 5.49 -6.91 -19.47
N ILE A 91 4.56 -7.69 -18.91
CA ILE A 91 3.44 -7.16 -18.10
C ILE A 91 3.96 -6.44 -16.86
N ALA A 92 4.95 -7.00 -16.16
CA ALA A 92 5.58 -6.33 -15.04
C ALA A 92 6.21 -4.99 -15.44
N SER A 93 6.88 -4.92 -16.61
CA SER A 93 7.43 -3.66 -17.13
C SER A 93 6.34 -2.63 -17.44
N ILE A 94 5.22 -3.04 -18.05
CA ILE A 94 4.07 -2.17 -18.31
C ILE A 94 3.50 -1.65 -16.99
N THR A 95 3.38 -2.51 -15.97
CA THR A 95 2.91 -2.13 -14.63
C THR A 95 3.83 -1.09 -14.00
N ARG A 96 5.16 -1.21 -14.14
CA ARG A 96 6.12 -0.22 -13.64
C ARG A 96 5.92 1.16 -14.30
N TYR A 97 5.79 1.21 -15.64
CA TYR A 97 5.52 2.46 -16.35
C TYR A 97 4.17 3.07 -15.94
N ALA A 98 3.13 2.24 -15.85
CA ALA A 98 1.82 2.67 -15.38
C ALA A 98 1.89 3.22 -13.94
N THR A 99 2.70 2.61 -13.07
CA THR A 99 2.93 3.08 -11.70
C THR A 99 3.51 4.48 -11.66
N VAL A 100 4.49 4.78 -12.50
CA VAL A 100 5.08 6.11 -12.60
C VAL A 100 4.05 7.12 -13.10
N GLY A 101 3.26 6.77 -14.13
CA GLY A 101 2.20 7.62 -14.65
C GLY A 101 1.12 7.93 -13.60
N ILE A 102 0.64 6.91 -12.89
CA ILE A 102 -0.33 7.09 -11.79
C ILE A 102 0.30 7.85 -10.62
N GLY A 103 1.58 7.60 -10.33
CA GLY A 103 2.34 8.34 -9.33
C GLY A 103 2.40 9.84 -9.60
N LEU A 104 2.63 10.24 -10.87
CA LEU A 104 2.58 11.64 -11.31
C LEU A 104 1.19 12.25 -11.10
N LEU A 105 0.13 11.55 -11.50
CA LEU A 105 -1.26 12.02 -11.30
C LEU A 105 -1.60 12.18 -9.82
N MET A 106 -1.27 11.19 -9.00
CA MET A 106 -1.52 11.24 -7.56
C MET A 106 -0.65 12.29 -6.87
N GLY A 107 0.61 12.43 -7.27
CA GLY A 107 1.51 13.47 -6.77
C GLY A 107 1.00 14.87 -7.10
N PHE A 108 0.51 15.07 -8.33
CA PHE A 108 -0.13 16.32 -8.74
C PHE A 108 -1.40 16.60 -7.93
N ALA A 109 -2.27 15.62 -7.76
CA ALA A 109 -3.49 15.76 -6.98
C ALA A 109 -3.19 16.12 -5.52
N TYR A 110 -2.16 15.49 -4.93
CA TYR A 110 -1.74 15.79 -3.56
C TYR A 110 -1.10 17.18 -3.44
N TYR A 111 -0.30 17.59 -4.42
CA TYR A 111 0.22 18.96 -4.50
C TYR A 111 -0.93 19.99 -4.57
N MET A 112 -1.93 19.76 -5.43
CA MET A 112 -3.10 20.64 -5.54
C MET A 112 -3.90 20.72 -4.24
N LEU A 113 -4.06 19.59 -3.54
CA LEU A 113 -4.69 19.56 -2.21
C LEU A 113 -3.93 20.47 -1.25
N MET A 114 -2.62 20.37 -1.18
CA MET A 114 -1.80 21.19 -0.30
C MET A 114 -1.84 22.67 -0.68
N LYS A 115 -1.79 22.98 -1.98
CA LYS A 115 -1.86 24.35 -2.49
C LYS A 115 -3.21 25.03 -2.15
N ASN A 116 -4.31 24.35 -2.41
CA ASN A 116 -5.64 24.90 -2.18
C ASN A 116 -5.97 25.12 -0.70
N ASN A 117 -5.31 24.37 0.20
CA ASN A 117 -5.52 24.53 1.65
C ASN A 117 -4.42 25.38 2.32
N GLY A 118 -3.51 26.00 1.56
CA GLY A 118 -2.47 26.86 2.11
C GLY A 118 -1.44 26.11 2.97
N LEU A 119 -1.17 24.85 2.65
CA LEU A 119 -0.27 23.96 3.42
C LEU A 119 1.16 23.96 2.89
N LEU A 120 1.43 24.73 1.83
CA LEU A 120 2.76 24.96 1.27
C LEU A 120 3.42 26.15 1.97
N ASP A 121 4.73 26.17 1.97
CA ASP A 121 5.48 27.33 2.42
C ASP A 121 5.15 28.56 1.55
N PRO A 122 5.12 29.79 2.13
CA PRO A 122 4.71 30.99 1.41
C PRO A 122 5.49 31.24 0.11
N GLU A 123 6.76 30.89 0.10
CA GLU A 123 7.65 31.04 -1.07
C GLU A 123 7.32 30.06 -2.20
N ALA A 124 6.69 28.93 -1.86
CA ALA A 124 6.40 27.84 -2.79
C ALA A 124 5.00 27.93 -3.44
N GLN A 125 4.09 28.72 -2.87
CA GLN A 125 2.68 28.75 -3.30
C GLN A 125 2.48 29.14 -4.76
N ASN A 126 3.33 30.02 -5.31
CA ASN A 126 3.26 30.51 -6.68
C ASN A 126 4.46 30.07 -7.55
N SER A 127 5.35 29.25 -7.02
CA SER A 127 6.52 28.77 -7.74
C SER A 127 6.21 27.50 -8.53
N VAL A 128 6.34 27.57 -9.86
CA VAL A 128 6.23 26.40 -10.74
C VAL A 128 7.36 25.40 -10.45
N PHE A 129 8.53 25.90 -10.11
CA PHE A 129 9.68 25.05 -9.75
C PHE A 129 9.38 24.22 -8.51
N ALA A 130 8.83 24.84 -7.44
CA ALA A 130 8.44 24.11 -6.24
C ALA A 130 7.38 23.05 -6.54
N ALA A 131 6.41 23.34 -7.41
CA ALA A 131 5.41 22.36 -7.85
C ALA A 131 6.05 21.12 -8.49
N ILE A 132 6.97 21.35 -9.45
CA ILE A 132 7.68 20.29 -10.15
C ILE A 132 8.50 19.45 -9.16
N VAL A 133 9.26 20.09 -8.27
CA VAL A 133 10.07 19.40 -7.25
C VAL A 133 9.21 18.52 -6.35
N VAL A 134 8.12 19.05 -5.82
CA VAL A 134 7.21 18.30 -4.92
C VAL A 134 6.60 17.10 -5.64
N ILE A 135 6.05 17.29 -6.84
CA ILE A 135 5.41 16.21 -7.61
C ILE A 135 6.41 15.13 -7.98
N LEU A 136 7.59 15.51 -8.48
CA LEU A 136 8.63 14.56 -8.84
C LEU A 136 9.18 13.82 -7.61
N THR A 137 9.29 14.47 -6.45
CA THR A 137 9.74 13.84 -5.22
C THR A 137 8.75 12.77 -4.76
N PHE A 138 7.45 13.05 -4.77
CA PHE A 138 6.44 12.05 -4.43
C PHE A 138 6.43 10.88 -5.41
N THR A 139 6.55 11.17 -6.71
CA THR A 139 6.56 10.14 -7.75
C THR A 139 7.80 9.25 -7.66
N SER A 140 8.98 9.85 -7.50
CA SER A 140 10.23 9.11 -7.34
C SER A 140 10.25 8.28 -6.05
N GLY A 141 9.68 8.82 -4.97
CA GLY A 141 9.50 8.09 -3.71
C GLY A 141 8.63 6.85 -3.89
N SER A 142 7.49 6.95 -4.58
CA SER A 142 6.64 5.78 -4.83
C SER A 142 7.29 4.76 -5.77
N ALA A 143 8.04 5.21 -6.78
CA ALA A 143 8.81 4.34 -7.65
C ALA A 143 9.92 3.60 -6.90
N LEU A 144 10.59 4.28 -5.96
CA LEU A 144 11.59 3.66 -5.09
C LEU A 144 10.95 2.59 -4.18
N ILE A 145 9.79 2.87 -3.58
CA ILE A 145 9.07 1.87 -2.76
C ILE A 145 8.67 0.65 -3.61
N MET A 146 8.18 0.86 -4.83
CA MET A 146 7.88 -0.22 -5.76
C MET A 146 9.11 -1.11 -5.98
N TRP A 147 10.25 -0.50 -6.28
CA TRP A 147 11.51 -1.22 -6.48
C TRP A 147 11.95 -1.97 -5.21
N LEU A 148 11.84 -1.34 -4.03
CA LEU A 148 12.13 -1.99 -2.75
C LEU A 148 11.20 -3.19 -2.49
N GLY A 149 9.92 -3.08 -2.84
CA GLY A 149 8.95 -4.17 -2.75
C GLY A 149 9.31 -5.35 -3.66
N GLU A 150 9.73 -5.07 -4.90
CA GLU A 150 10.20 -6.09 -5.83
C GLU A 150 11.46 -6.79 -5.31
N GLN A 151 12.42 -6.04 -4.75
CA GLN A 151 13.62 -6.63 -4.14
C GLN A 151 13.29 -7.55 -2.96
N ILE A 152 12.30 -7.21 -2.13
CA ILE A 152 11.85 -8.11 -1.06
C ILE A 152 11.22 -9.37 -1.64
N THR A 153 10.45 -9.25 -2.72
CA THR A 153 9.80 -10.41 -3.36
C THR A 153 10.84 -11.33 -4.01
N GLU A 154 11.88 -10.77 -4.62
CA GLU A 154 12.91 -11.53 -5.34
C GLU A 154 13.93 -12.20 -4.39
N PHE A 155 14.42 -11.48 -3.38
CA PHE A 155 15.47 -11.92 -2.48
C PHE A 155 15.02 -12.19 -1.04
N GLY A 156 13.76 -11.96 -0.73
CA GLY A 156 13.21 -12.06 0.62
C GLY A 156 12.21 -13.20 0.79
N ILE A 157 11.24 -12.99 1.65
CA ILE A 157 10.21 -13.97 1.99
C ILE A 157 8.83 -13.41 1.60
N GLY A 158 8.10 -14.14 0.77
CA GLY A 158 6.71 -13.81 0.41
C GLY A 158 6.57 -12.58 -0.49
N ASN A 159 5.43 -11.91 -0.42
CA ASN A 159 5.14 -10.74 -1.24
C ASN A 159 5.69 -9.46 -0.59
N GLY A 160 6.70 -8.85 -1.21
CA GLY A 160 7.38 -7.66 -0.66
C GLY A 160 6.48 -6.45 -0.49
N ILE A 161 5.48 -6.28 -1.36
CA ILE A 161 4.48 -5.21 -1.27
C ILE A 161 3.66 -5.35 0.01
N SER A 162 3.20 -6.57 0.29
CA SER A 162 2.46 -6.89 1.52
C SER A 162 3.31 -6.67 2.77
N ILE A 163 4.61 -6.98 2.71
CA ILE A 163 5.54 -6.74 3.82
C ILE A 163 5.74 -5.25 4.09
N ILE A 164 5.85 -4.42 3.05
CA ILE A 164 5.96 -2.97 3.19
C ILE A 164 4.68 -2.39 3.81
N LEU A 165 3.50 -2.78 3.31
CA LEU A 165 2.22 -2.36 3.88
C LEU A 165 2.07 -2.80 5.33
N PHE A 166 2.38 -4.06 5.63
CA PHE A 166 2.37 -4.59 6.99
C PHE A 166 3.27 -3.78 7.92
N SER A 167 4.51 -3.52 7.49
CA SER A 167 5.46 -2.70 8.25
C SER A 167 4.94 -1.28 8.49
N SER A 168 4.27 -0.67 7.49
CA SER A 168 3.67 0.65 7.61
C SER A 168 2.58 0.70 8.69
N ILE A 169 1.66 -0.24 8.64
CA ILE A 169 0.51 -0.32 9.56
C ILE A 169 0.98 -0.67 10.98
N VAL A 170 1.81 -1.71 11.12
CA VAL A 170 2.30 -2.20 12.42
C VAL A 170 3.15 -1.15 13.12
N SER A 171 3.89 -0.34 12.37
CA SER A 171 4.72 0.72 12.95
C SER A 171 3.95 1.76 13.78
N ARG A 172 2.65 1.91 13.56
CA ARG A 172 1.78 2.81 14.30
C ARG A 172 1.14 2.17 15.53
N LEU A 173 1.14 0.84 15.62
CA LEU A 173 0.53 0.12 16.75
C LEU A 173 1.05 0.55 18.12
N PRO A 174 2.37 0.71 18.36
CA PRO A 174 2.85 1.13 19.66
C PRO A 174 2.26 2.47 20.11
N ARG A 175 2.20 3.44 19.19
CA ARG A 175 1.63 4.76 19.45
C ARG A 175 0.12 4.68 19.72
N SER A 176 -0.61 3.88 18.95
CA SER A 176 -2.04 3.68 19.11
C SER A 176 -2.37 3.00 20.44
N ILE A 177 -1.56 2.04 20.86
CA ILE A 177 -1.70 1.37 22.16
C ILE A 177 -1.50 2.37 23.31
N ILE A 178 -0.41 3.15 23.27
CA ILE A 178 -0.11 4.17 24.28
C ILE A 178 -1.25 5.19 24.35
N GLN A 179 -1.76 5.65 23.23
CA GLN A 179 -2.86 6.61 23.16
C GLN A 179 -4.16 6.02 23.72
N THR A 180 -4.46 4.75 23.43
CA THR A 180 -5.63 4.04 23.99
C THR A 180 -5.53 3.93 25.51
N ILE A 181 -4.36 3.55 26.04
CA ILE A 181 -4.11 3.49 27.49
C ILE A 181 -4.30 4.88 28.12
N SER A 182 -3.72 5.92 27.53
CA SER A 182 -3.88 7.29 28.00
C SER A 182 -5.35 7.74 28.02
N ASN A 183 -6.13 7.41 27.00
CA ASN A 183 -7.55 7.71 26.92
C ASN A 183 -8.37 6.98 28.00
N VAL A 184 -7.97 5.77 28.37
CA VAL A 184 -8.59 5.00 29.46
C VAL A 184 -8.27 5.65 30.80
N ILE A 185 -7.00 6.03 31.05
CA ILE A 185 -6.57 6.68 32.29
C ILE A 185 -7.27 8.04 32.46
N ASN A 186 -7.41 8.82 31.38
CA ASN A 186 -8.08 10.12 31.40
C ASN A 186 -9.61 10.02 31.45
N GLY A 187 -10.17 8.81 31.51
CA GLY A 187 -11.63 8.60 31.58
C GLY A 187 -12.39 8.86 30.27
N SER A 188 -11.69 9.20 29.18
CA SER A 188 -12.31 9.44 27.87
C SER A 188 -12.78 8.15 27.21
N LEU A 189 -12.21 7.00 27.57
CA LEU A 189 -12.56 5.68 27.06
C LEU A 189 -12.75 4.72 28.23
N LYS A 190 -13.86 3.96 28.22
CA LYS A 190 -14.08 2.91 29.21
C LYS A 190 -13.11 1.74 28.99
N TRP A 191 -12.51 1.23 30.06
CA TRP A 191 -11.51 0.16 29.97
C TRP A 191 -12.00 -1.10 29.25
N TRP A 192 -13.27 -1.49 29.46
CA TRP A 192 -13.86 -2.65 28.79
C TRP A 192 -14.00 -2.44 27.26
N ALA A 193 -14.23 -1.19 26.80
CA ALA A 193 -14.31 -0.86 25.38
C ALA A 193 -12.94 -1.02 24.71
N ALA A 194 -11.85 -0.63 25.38
CA ALA A 194 -10.49 -0.86 24.90
C ALA A 194 -10.21 -2.36 24.74
N VAL A 195 -10.53 -3.17 25.75
CA VAL A 195 -10.38 -4.63 25.69
C VAL A 195 -11.19 -5.24 24.56
N LEU A 196 -12.44 -4.80 24.37
CA LEU A 196 -13.31 -5.29 23.30
C LEU A 196 -12.76 -4.98 21.90
N VAL A 197 -12.19 -3.80 21.69
CA VAL A 197 -11.53 -3.42 20.43
C VAL A 197 -10.33 -4.34 20.15
N PHE A 198 -9.47 -4.59 21.13
CA PHE A 198 -8.31 -5.48 20.94
C PHE A 198 -8.73 -6.93 20.68
N LEU A 199 -9.71 -7.45 21.42
CA LEU A 199 -10.25 -8.79 21.18
C LEU A 199 -10.91 -8.90 19.80
N GLY A 200 -11.69 -7.88 19.42
CA GLY A 200 -12.32 -7.82 18.10
C GLY A 200 -11.30 -7.82 16.97
N ALA A 201 -10.22 -7.05 17.09
CA ALA A 201 -9.13 -7.05 16.13
C ALA A 201 -8.46 -8.44 16.02
N LEU A 202 -8.23 -9.11 17.14
CA LEU A 202 -7.64 -10.45 17.15
C LEU A 202 -8.56 -11.49 16.51
N VAL A 203 -9.85 -11.44 16.82
CA VAL A 203 -10.87 -12.32 16.19
C VAL A 203 -10.93 -12.09 14.69
N LEU A 204 -10.90 -10.84 14.23
CA LEU A 204 -10.86 -10.51 12.80
C LEU A 204 -9.63 -11.08 12.11
N ILE A 205 -8.45 -10.98 12.72
CA ILE A 205 -7.21 -11.56 12.17
C ILE A 205 -7.35 -13.08 12.03
N ILE A 206 -7.83 -13.76 13.07
CA ILE A 206 -8.03 -15.22 13.05
C ILE A 206 -9.03 -15.60 11.95
N LEU A 207 -10.12 -14.86 11.81
CA LEU A 207 -11.15 -15.12 10.80
C LEU A 207 -10.59 -14.93 9.38
N ILE A 208 -9.80 -13.86 9.15
CA ILE A 208 -9.17 -13.61 7.85
C ILE A 208 -8.19 -14.73 7.50
N VAL A 209 -7.36 -15.17 8.44
CA VAL A 209 -6.43 -16.29 8.22
C VAL A 209 -7.19 -17.56 7.92
N PHE A 210 -8.24 -17.87 8.69
CA PHE A 210 -9.07 -19.05 8.48
C PHE A 210 -9.73 -19.06 7.09
N VAL A 211 -10.28 -17.93 6.63
CA VAL A 211 -10.88 -17.81 5.30
C VAL A 211 -9.84 -17.90 4.18
N ASN A 212 -8.64 -17.34 4.41
CA ASN A 212 -7.57 -17.36 3.41
C ASN A 212 -6.97 -18.76 3.20
N ASP A 213 -6.93 -19.57 4.27
CA ASP A 213 -6.46 -20.96 4.22
C ASP A 213 -7.57 -21.95 3.86
N ALA A 214 -8.82 -21.49 3.69
CA ALA A 214 -9.95 -22.36 3.38
C ALA A 214 -9.88 -22.86 1.94
N GLU A 215 -9.79 -24.18 1.78
CA GLU A 215 -9.82 -24.88 0.50
C GLU A 215 -11.19 -25.52 0.27
N ARG A 216 -11.79 -25.23 -0.88
CA ARG A 216 -13.00 -25.94 -1.32
C ARG A 216 -12.62 -27.24 -2.00
N ARG A 217 -12.73 -28.37 -1.30
CA ARG A 217 -12.50 -29.71 -1.87
C ARG A 217 -13.76 -30.18 -2.59
N LEU A 218 -13.66 -30.34 -3.91
CA LEU A 218 -14.70 -30.96 -4.72
C LEU A 218 -14.36 -32.46 -4.85
N PRO A 219 -15.19 -33.38 -4.36
CA PRO A 219 -14.99 -34.80 -4.57
C PRO A 219 -15.26 -35.14 -6.05
N VAL A 220 -14.18 -35.40 -6.79
CA VAL A 220 -14.26 -35.82 -8.19
C VAL A 220 -14.22 -37.35 -8.23
N GLN A 221 -15.27 -37.98 -8.70
CA GLN A 221 -15.27 -39.40 -8.98
C GLN A 221 -14.69 -39.61 -10.38
N TYR A 222 -13.48 -40.12 -10.45
CA TYR A 222 -12.93 -40.58 -11.72
C TYR A 222 -13.58 -41.88 -12.15
N ALA A 223 -14.06 -41.95 -13.40
CA ALA A 223 -14.52 -43.23 -13.98
C ALA A 223 -13.34 -44.22 -13.99
N LYS A 224 -13.51 -45.35 -13.33
CA LYS A 224 -12.51 -46.41 -13.30
C LYS A 224 -12.21 -46.87 -14.71
N ARG A 225 -11.02 -46.60 -15.20
CA ARG A 225 -10.56 -47.06 -16.51
C ARG A 225 -9.81 -48.38 -16.35
N VAL A 226 -10.34 -49.44 -16.93
CA VAL A 226 -9.68 -50.72 -16.97
C VAL A 226 -8.76 -50.75 -18.20
N VAL A 227 -7.45 -50.82 -18.00
CA VAL A 227 -6.49 -51.01 -19.06
C VAL A 227 -5.83 -52.39 -18.84
N GLY A 228 -6.30 -53.40 -19.58
CA GLY A 228 -5.85 -54.78 -19.42
C GLY A 228 -6.32 -55.38 -18.08
N ARG A 229 -5.40 -56.03 -17.34
CA ARG A 229 -5.68 -56.69 -16.05
C ARG A 229 -5.55 -55.78 -14.83
N LYS A 230 -5.21 -54.51 -14.98
CA LYS A 230 -5.03 -53.55 -13.87
C LYS A 230 -6.10 -52.48 -13.88
N MET A 231 -6.78 -52.27 -12.73
CA MET A 231 -7.68 -51.15 -12.49
C MET A 231 -6.86 -49.97 -11.94
N TYR A 232 -6.95 -48.82 -12.59
CA TYR A 232 -6.45 -47.52 -12.11
C TYR A 232 -7.66 -46.70 -11.67
N GLY A 233 -7.66 -46.29 -10.42
CA GLY A 233 -8.67 -45.40 -9.82
C GLY A 233 -8.03 -44.36 -8.98
#